data_641c43951f96507e352981d603f3b8e0
#
_entry.id   641c43951f96507e352981d603f3b8e0
#
_cell.length_a   1.000
_cell.length_b   1.000
_cell.length_c   1.000
_cell.angle_alpha   90.00
_cell.angle_beta   90.00
_cell.angle_gamma   90.00
#
_symmetry.space_group_name_H-M   'P 1'
#
loop_
_entity.id
_entity.type
_entity.pdbx_description
1 polymer ?
#
loop_
_entity_poly.entity_id
_entity_poly.type
_entity_poly.pdbx_seq_one_letter_code
_entity_poly.pdbx_strand_id
1 'polypeptide(L)'
;GYKRVSTVDQNLDRQDLGEVDKVFEEKLSGKSASDRPALQELIGYARDGDTVVVHSIDRLARDLRDLQDIIQTLNDKGVTISFLSERLTFSADADDAFAKLQLQMMGAFAEFERNIIRKRQAEGIAVAKAKGVYKGGKKRIDRDKVHQLKAEGLSTYKIADAMGVSRMSVHRILNTESA
;
A
#
# COMPACT_ATOMS: atom_id res chain seq x y z
N GLY A 1 24.66 -1.69 3.14
CA GLY A 1 23.61 -1.84 2.14
C GLY A 1 22.24 -2.16 2.71
N TYR A 2 21.16 -1.76 2.00
CA TYR A 2 19.79 -2.08 2.38
C TYR A 2 19.04 -2.75 1.23
N LYS A 3 18.35 -3.87 1.54
CA LYS A 3 17.54 -4.64 0.60
C LYS A 3 16.14 -4.85 1.17
N ARG A 4 15.10 -4.71 0.33
CA ARG A 4 13.71 -4.94 0.74
C ARG A 4 12.93 -5.74 -0.29
N VAL A 5 12.17 -6.73 0.18
CA VAL A 5 11.17 -7.47 -0.62
C VAL A 5 9.80 -7.42 0.03
N SER A 6 8.75 -7.42 -0.79
CA SER A 6 7.36 -7.32 -0.34
C SER A 6 6.70 -8.66 -0.05
N THR A 7 7.28 -9.78 -0.48
CA THR A 7 6.77 -11.15 -0.31
C THR A 7 7.91 -12.12 -0.01
N VAL A 8 7.61 -13.19 0.73
CA VAL A 8 8.59 -14.21 1.14
C VAL A 8 9.24 -14.90 -0.06
N ASP A 9 8.55 -14.95 -1.21
CA ASP A 9 9.01 -15.61 -2.43
C ASP A 9 9.79 -14.68 -3.39
N GLN A 10 9.94 -13.39 -3.09
CA GLN A 10 10.76 -12.50 -3.90
C GLN A 10 12.24 -12.63 -3.52
N ASN A 11 13.06 -12.89 -4.55
CA ASN A 11 14.49 -13.10 -4.37
C ASN A 11 15.22 -11.77 -4.13
N LEU A 12 15.91 -11.66 -2.98
CA LEU A 12 16.77 -10.54 -2.62
C LEU A 12 18.04 -10.49 -3.51
N ASP A 13 18.43 -11.62 -4.13
CA ASP A 13 19.65 -11.72 -4.95
C ASP A 13 19.60 -10.84 -6.19
N ARG A 14 18.37 -10.45 -6.63
CA ARG A 14 18.20 -9.51 -7.75
C ARG A 14 18.56 -8.07 -7.42
N GLN A 15 18.74 -7.76 -6.13
CA GLN A 15 19.18 -6.44 -5.67
C GLN A 15 20.68 -6.50 -5.41
N ASP A 16 21.46 -6.53 -6.50
CA ASP A 16 22.91 -6.42 -6.39
C ASP A 16 23.28 -5.01 -5.92
N LEU A 17 24.03 -4.91 -4.84
CA LEU A 17 24.50 -3.65 -4.24
C LEU A 17 26.01 -3.45 -4.47
N GLY A 18 26.67 -4.40 -5.15
CA GLY A 18 28.13 -4.43 -5.23
C GLY A 18 28.78 -4.81 -3.90
N GLU A 19 30.01 -4.39 -3.71
CA GLU A 19 30.75 -4.64 -2.46
C GLU A 19 30.28 -3.68 -1.38
N VAL A 20 29.69 -4.24 -0.30
CA VAL A 20 29.26 -3.50 0.88
C VAL A 20 29.65 -4.26 2.15
N ASP A 21 30.07 -3.56 3.19
CA ASP A 21 30.57 -4.18 4.45
C ASP A 21 29.47 -4.90 5.21
N LYS A 22 28.24 -4.36 5.22
CA LYS A 22 27.08 -4.94 5.91
C LYS A 22 25.80 -4.73 5.12
N VAL A 23 24.93 -5.75 5.07
CA VAL A 23 23.61 -5.69 4.43
C VAL A 23 22.54 -5.85 5.47
N PHE A 24 21.53 -4.96 5.42
CA PHE A 24 20.30 -5.03 6.21
C PHE A 24 19.16 -5.47 5.29
N GLU A 25 18.52 -6.59 5.61
CA GLU A 25 17.49 -7.20 4.77
C GLU A 25 16.12 -7.11 5.42
N GLU A 26 15.15 -6.56 4.68
CA GLU A 26 13.78 -6.38 5.10
C GLU A 26 12.84 -7.29 4.30
N LYS A 27 12.14 -8.20 4.98
CA LYS A 27 11.10 -9.06 4.39
C LYS A 27 9.75 -8.69 4.99
N LEU A 28 8.97 -7.83 4.33
CA LEU A 28 7.69 -7.34 4.83
C LEU A 28 6.53 -7.82 3.95
N SER A 29 5.56 -8.52 4.56
CA SER A 29 4.24 -8.69 3.96
C SER A 29 3.43 -7.39 4.11
N GLY A 30 2.60 -7.06 3.11
CA GLY A 30 1.95 -5.75 2.93
C GLY A 30 1.10 -5.16 4.08
N LYS A 31 0.98 -5.85 5.23
CA LYS A 31 0.31 -5.33 6.43
C LYS A 31 1.27 -4.73 7.48
N SER A 32 2.53 -5.11 7.47
CA SER A 32 3.53 -4.69 8.48
C SER A 32 4.40 -3.54 8.01
N ALA A 33 3.91 -2.77 7.04
CA ALA A 33 4.72 -1.75 6.38
C ALA A 33 5.05 -0.52 7.28
N SER A 34 4.47 -0.40 8.46
CA SER A 34 4.81 0.66 9.43
C SER A 34 6.12 0.38 10.16
N ASP A 35 6.39 -0.90 10.46
CA ASP A 35 7.58 -1.29 11.18
C ASP A 35 8.62 -1.83 10.18
N ARG A 36 9.72 -1.13 10.06
CA ARG A 36 10.88 -1.50 9.23
C ARG A 36 12.08 -1.72 10.16
N PRO A 37 12.12 -2.82 10.89
CA PRO A 37 13.17 -3.05 11.89
C PRO A 37 14.57 -3.04 11.28
N ALA A 38 14.76 -3.60 10.07
CA ALA A 38 16.04 -3.59 9.41
C ALA A 38 16.46 -2.18 8.96
N LEU A 39 15.52 -1.33 8.51
CA LEU A 39 15.81 0.07 8.22
C LEU A 39 16.16 0.85 9.48
N GLN A 40 15.45 0.63 10.58
CA GLN A 40 15.76 1.28 11.86
C GLN A 40 17.13 0.82 12.41
N GLU A 41 17.44 -0.47 12.28
CA GLU A 41 18.76 -1.00 12.62
C GLU A 41 19.85 -0.36 11.76
N LEU A 42 19.66 -0.24 10.44
CA LEU A 42 20.59 0.44 9.54
C LEU A 42 20.82 1.88 9.96
N ILE A 43 19.73 2.66 10.18
CA ILE A 43 19.83 4.05 10.62
C ILE A 43 20.56 4.16 11.95
N GLY A 44 20.32 3.23 12.89
CA GLY A 44 21.03 3.18 14.17
C GLY A 44 22.51 2.80 14.04
N TYR A 45 22.84 1.94 13.08
CA TYR A 45 24.19 1.43 12.85
C TYR A 45 25.10 2.42 12.11
N ALA A 46 24.53 3.13 11.10
CA ALA A 46 25.27 4.04 10.24
C ALA A 46 25.87 5.22 11.04
N ARG A 47 27.09 5.59 10.68
CA ARG A 47 27.89 6.63 11.33
C ARG A 47 28.26 7.71 10.33
N ASP A 48 28.74 8.83 10.83
CA ASP A 48 29.32 9.92 10.05
C ASP A 48 30.40 9.38 9.09
N GLY A 49 30.31 9.80 7.81
CA GLY A 49 31.20 9.35 6.74
C GLY A 49 30.78 8.05 6.06
N ASP A 50 29.79 7.31 6.60
CA ASP A 50 29.33 6.07 5.94
C ASP A 50 28.50 6.37 4.67
N THR A 51 28.48 5.40 3.76
CA THR A 51 27.60 5.42 2.58
C THR A 51 26.62 4.26 2.63
N VAL A 52 25.32 4.60 2.62
CA VAL A 52 24.24 3.63 2.48
C VAL A 52 23.94 3.39 1.02
N VAL A 53 24.07 2.14 0.55
CA VAL A 53 23.76 1.75 -0.82
C VAL A 53 22.43 1.03 -0.89
N VAL A 54 21.57 1.46 -1.81
CA VAL A 54 20.26 0.87 -2.09
C VAL A 54 20.12 0.63 -3.58
N HIS A 55 19.52 -0.48 -3.98
CA HIS A 55 19.38 -0.81 -5.40
C HIS A 55 18.54 0.23 -6.14
N SER A 56 17.36 0.59 -5.60
CA SER A 56 16.44 1.57 -6.20
C SER A 56 15.58 2.27 -5.14
N ILE A 57 15.05 3.42 -5.48
CA ILE A 57 14.22 4.25 -4.58
C ILE A 57 13.00 3.48 -4.08
N ASP A 58 12.33 2.70 -4.95
CA ASP A 58 11.15 1.90 -4.59
C ASP A 58 11.46 0.78 -3.57
N ARG A 59 12.72 0.42 -3.40
CA ARG A 59 13.17 -0.53 -2.37
C ARG A 59 13.35 0.13 -1.01
N LEU A 60 13.64 1.42 -0.97
CA LEU A 60 13.81 2.14 0.28
C LEU A 60 12.50 2.76 0.76
N ALA A 61 11.82 3.50 -0.09
CA ALA A 61 10.69 4.34 0.28
C ALA A 61 9.37 3.85 -0.32
N ARG A 62 8.26 4.25 0.31
CA ARG A 62 6.88 3.97 -0.16
C ARG A 62 6.32 5.13 -0.98
N ASP A 63 6.74 6.33 -0.63
CA ASP A 63 6.36 7.57 -1.27
C ASP A 63 7.47 8.60 -1.12
N LEU A 64 7.27 9.77 -1.72
CA LEU A 64 8.29 10.81 -1.73
C LEU A 64 8.59 11.37 -0.34
N ARG A 65 7.57 11.51 0.51
CA ARG A 65 7.76 12.06 1.86
C ARG A 65 8.61 11.11 2.71
N ASP A 66 8.25 9.82 2.70
CA ASP A 66 9.03 8.77 3.36
C ASP A 66 10.49 8.75 2.87
N LEU A 67 10.71 8.95 1.55
CA LEU A 67 12.04 9.06 0.97
C LEU A 67 12.82 10.29 1.51
N GLN A 68 12.18 11.45 1.51
CA GLN A 68 12.78 12.69 2.00
C GLN A 68 13.15 12.59 3.49
N ASP A 69 12.24 12.04 4.30
CA ASP A 69 12.45 11.87 5.74
C ASP A 69 13.64 10.92 6.02
N ILE A 70 13.76 9.83 5.26
CA ILE A 70 14.88 8.89 5.40
C ILE A 70 16.20 9.53 4.97
N ILE A 71 16.23 10.22 3.81
CA ILE A 71 17.42 10.92 3.31
C ILE A 71 17.86 11.96 4.33
N GLN A 72 16.94 12.80 4.82
CA GLN A 72 17.24 13.83 5.82
C GLN A 72 17.82 13.22 7.09
N THR A 73 17.18 12.15 7.61
CA THR A 73 17.63 11.45 8.82
C THR A 73 19.06 10.91 8.69
N LEU A 74 19.41 10.38 7.52
CA LEU A 74 20.77 9.86 7.25
C LEU A 74 21.77 11.01 7.07
N ASN A 75 21.41 12.03 6.30
CA ASN A 75 22.29 13.19 6.05
C ASN A 75 22.55 13.99 7.34
N ASP A 76 21.56 14.11 8.24
CA ASP A 76 21.74 14.76 9.56
C ASP A 76 22.75 14.01 10.45
N LYS A 77 23.01 12.72 10.15
CA LYS A 77 24.04 11.89 10.79
C LYS A 77 25.39 11.90 10.07
N GLY A 78 25.53 12.70 9.00
CA GLY A 78 26.73 12.69 8.16
C GLY A 78 26.83 11.48 7.21
N VAL A 79 25.71 10.78 6.96
CA VAL A 79 25.66 9.57 6.14
C VAL A 79 25.19 9.89 4.74
N THR A 80 25.95 9.50 3.73
CA THR A 80 25.59 9.60 2.32
C THR A 80 24.67 8.45 1.94
N ILE A 81 23.70 8.67 1.04
CA ILE A 81 22.88 7.60 0.47
C ILE A 81 22.96 7.57 -1.03
N SER A 82 23.14 6.36 -1.62
CA SER A 82 23.28 6.12 -3.05
C SER A 82 22.26 5.13 -3.57
N PHE A 83 21.57 5.48 -4.66
CA PHE A 83 20.62 4.66 -5.40
C PHE A 83 21.24 4.23 -6.73
N LEU A 84 21.48 2.93 -6.89
CA LEU A 84 22.22 2.39 -8.04
C LEU A 84 21.43 2.48 -9.35
N SER A 85 20.15 2.12 -9.30
CA SER A 85 19.26 2.10 -10.48
C SER A 85 19.06 3.51 -11.06
N GLU A 86 18.78 4.47 -10.21
CA GLU A 86 18.53 5.87 -10.60
C GLU A 86 19.83 6.66 -10.77
N ARG A 87 20.98 6.12 -10.33
CA ARG A 87 22.27 6.80 -10.31
C ARG A 87 22.25 8.12 -9.56
N LEU A 88 21.54 8.14 -8.44
CA LEU A 88 21.39 9.29 -7.57
C LEU A 88 22.15 9.09 -6.26
N THR A 89 22.85 10.12 -5.82
CA THR A 89 23.54 10.13 -4.52
C THR A 89 23.20 11.42 -3.79
N PHE A 90 22.78 11.29 -2.54
CA PHE A 90 22.48 12.41 -1.64
C PHE A 90 23.55 12.42 -0.56
N SER A 91 24.50 13.34 -0.68
CA SER A 91 25.60 13.48 0.26
C SER A 91 25.22 14.36 1.45
N ALA A 92 25.72 14.01 2.62
CA ALA A 92 25.56 14.81 3.82
C ALA A 92 26.30 16.17 3.73
N ASP A 93 27.44 16.19 3.03
CA ASP A 93 28.31 17.37 2.92
C ASP A 93 27.95 18.31 1.76
N ALA A 94 27.10 17.87 0.84
CA ALA A 94 26.74 18.66 -0.32
C ALA A 94 25.37 19.31 -0.11
N ASP A 95 25.35 20.63 -0.07
CA ASP A 95 24.14 21.38 -0.37
C ASP A 95 23.82 21.22 -1.88
N ASP A 96 23.59 19.98 -2.30
CA ASP A 96 23.35 19.62 -3.69
C ASP A 96 21.91 20.01 -4.07
N ALA A 97 21.78 21.31 -4.39
CA ALA A 97 20.53 21.88 -4.86
C ALA A 97 19.99 21.12 -6.09
N PHE A 98 20.87 20.51 -6.90
CA PHE A 98 20.48 19.76 -8.09
C PHE A 98 19.88 18.40 -7.70
N ALA A 99 20.47 17.66 -6.74
CA ALA A 99 19.92 16.41 -6.23
C ALA A 99 18.57 16.64 -5.53
N LYS A 100 18.45 17.72 -4.73
CA LYS A 100 17.17 18.14 -4.15
C LYS A 100 16.11 18.46 -5.21
N LEU A 101 16.47 19.18 -6.27
CA LEU A 101 15.59 19.49 -7.38
C LEU A 101 15.16 18.23 -8.12
N GLN A 102 16.09 17.31 -8.43
CA GLN A 102 15.78 16.03 -9.07
C GLN A 102 14.79 15.22 -8.24
N LEU A 103 14.98 15.14 -6.92
CA LEU A 103 14.09 14.44 -6.01
C LEU A 103 12.67 15.05 -6.03
N GLN A 104 12.56 16.37 -6.01
CA GLN A 104 11.28 17.07 -6.09
C GLN A 104 10.58 16.82 -7.43
N MET A 105 11.32 16.89 -8.54
CA MET A 105 10.78 16.59 -9.87
C MET A 105 10.28 15.15 -9.98
N MET A 106 11.05 14.17 -9.52
CA MET A 106 10.63 12.77 -9.51
C MET A 106 9.34 12.55 -8.71
N GLY A 107 9.21 13.23 -7.57
CA GLY A 107 8.00 13.20 -6.77
C GLY A 107 6.80 13.81 -7.46
N ALA A 108 6.98 14.94 -8.11
CA ALA A 108 5.92 15.58 -8.89
C ALA A 108 5.46 14.71 -10.06
N PHE A 109 6.39 14.04 -10.77
CA PHE A 109 6.04 13.08 -11.83
C PHE A 109 5.30 11.87 -11.28
N ALA A 110 5.73 11.28 -10.17
CA ALA A 110 5.06 10.13 -9.57
C ALA A 110 3.65 10.48 -9.07
N GLU A 111 3.44 11.68 -8.57
CA GLU A 111 2.11 12.16 -8.19
C GLU A 111 1.22 12.40 -9.42
N PHE A 112 1.76 12.99 -10.48
CA PHE A 112 1.08 13.20 -11.75
C PHE A 112 0.63 11.88 -12.36
N GLU A 113 1.50 10.87 -12.45
CA GLU A 113 1.15 9.53 -12.94
C GLU A 113 0.04 8.88 -12.11
N ARG A 114 0.12 8.94 -10.77
CA ARG A 114 -0.93 8.43 -9.89
C ARG A 114 -2.28 9.12 -10.14
N ASN A 115 -2.27 10.43 -10.34
CA ASN A 115 -3.48 11.19 -10.62
C ASN A 115 -4.10 10.81 -11.98
N ILE A 116 -3.27 10.61 -13.01
CA ILE A 116 -3.74 10.12 -14.32
C ILE A 116 -4.36 8.72 -14.19
N ILE A 117 -3.68 7.80 -13.48
CA ILE A 117 -4.18 6.43 -13.28
C ILE A 117 -5.53 6.46 -12.55
N ARG A 118 -5.64 7.23 -11.46
CA ARG A 118 -6.89 7.40 -10.71
C ARG A 118 -8.02 7.96 -11.57
N LYS A 119 -7.73 8.96 -12.40
CA LYS A 119 -8.69 9.56 -13.32
C LYS A 119 -9.19 8.53 -14.32
N ARG A 120 -8.29 7.82 -15.00
CA ARG A 120 -8.65 6.76 -15.96
C ARG A 120 -9.44 5.63 -15.31
N GLN A 121 -9.08 5.25 -14.08
CA GLN A 121 -9.80 4.23 -13.33
C GLN A 121 -11.21 4.70 -12.97
N ALA A 122 -11.39 5.94 -12.53
CA ALA A 122 -12.70 6.50 -12.22
C ALA A 122 -13.60 6.56 -13.46
N GLU A 123 -13.04 7.00 -14.61
CA GLU A 123 -13.72 7.01 -15.90
C GLU A 123 -14.13 5.59 -16.33
N GLY A 124 -13.21 4.62 -16.21
CA GLY A 124 -13.48 3.21 -16.52
C GLY A 124 -14.58 2.61 -15.63
N ILE A 125 -14.57 2.93 -14.34
CA ILE A 125 -15.61 2.50 -13.39
C ILE A 125 -16.97 3.14 -13.74
N ALA A 126 -16.99 4.42 -14.11
CA ALA A 126 -18.21 5.11 -14.50
C ALA A 126 -18.84 4.46 -15.76
N VAL A 127 -18.03 4.19 -16.78
CA VAL A 127 -18.46 3.48 -18.00
C VAL A 127 -18.95 2.07 -17.68
N ALA A 128 -18.24 1.31 -16.83
CA ALA A 128 -18.63 -0.04 -16.43
C ALA A 128 -19.94 -0.06 -15.62
N LYS A 129 -20.14 0.94 -14.75
CA LYS A 129 -21.42 1.13 -14.04
C LYS A 129 -22.56 1.42 -15.00
N ALA A 130 -22.36 2.32 -15.98
CA ALA A 130 -23.36 2.66 -16.97
C ALA A 130 -23.74 1.45 -17.85
N LYS A 131 -22.78 0.56 -18.13
CA LYS A 131 -23.00 -0.71 -18.86
C LYS A 131 -23.56 -1.83 -17.98
N GLY A 132 -23.84 -1.61 -16.69
CA GLY A 132 -24.38 -2.63 -15.78
C GLY A 132 -23.44 -3.82 -15.51
N VAL A 133 -22.12 -3.63 -15.71
CA VAL A 133 -21.12 -4.69 -15.46
C VAL A 133 -21.07 -5.06 -13.97
N TYR A 134 -21.27 -4.10 -13.09
CA TYR A 134 -21.30 -4.30 -11.64
C TYR A 134 -22.68 -4.81 -11.21
N LYS A 135 -22.85 -6.12 -11.20
CA LYS A 135 -24.10 -6.76 -10.78
C LYS A 135 -24.25 -6.90 -9.25
N GLY A 136 -23.27 -6.43 -8.49
CA GLY A 136 -23.19 -6.65 -7.04
C GLY A 136 -22.91 -8.11 -6.65
N GLY A 137 -22.90 -8.39 -5.36
CA GLY A 137 -22.78 -9.76 -4.86
C GLY A 137 -24.07 -10.55 -5.09
N LYS A 138 -23.95 -11.88 -5.29
CA LYS A 138 -25.13 -12.77 -5.35
C LYS A 138 -25.95 -12.64 -4.06
N LYS A 139 -27.27 -12.45 -4.20
CA LYS A 139 -28.17 -12.46 -3.06
C LYS A 139 -28.10 -13.84 -2.39
N ARG A 140 -27.56 -13.89 -1.17
CA ARG A 140 -27.39 -15.15 -0.41
C ARG A 140 -28.65 -15.58 0.35
N ILE A 141 -29.57 -14.63 0.57
CA ILE A 141 -30.80 -14.87 1.31
C ILE A 141 -31.95 -14.90 0.32
N ASP A 142 -32.72 -15.98 0.35
CA ASP A 142 -33.95 -16.11 -0.41
C ASP A 142 -35.00 -15.16 0.17
N ARG A 143 -35.25 -14.04 -0.53
CA ARG A 143 -36.17 -13.01 -0.10
C ARG A 143 -37.62 -13.46 -0.18
N ASP A 144 -37.96 -14.24 -1.19
CA ASP A 144 -39.32 -14.72 -1.41
C ASP A 144 -39.73 -15.68 -0.28
N LYS A 145 -38.78 -16.53 0.15
CA LYS A 145 -38.94 -17.41 1.31
C LYS A 145 -39.15 -16.61 2.62
N VAL A 146 -38.45 -15.48 2.81
CA VAL A 146 -38.64 -14.61 3.98
C VAL A 146 -40.06 -14.04 3.98
N HIS A 147 -40.56 -13.54 2.85
CA HIS A 147 -41.92 -13.02 2.72
C HIS A 147 -42.98 -14.09 2.92
N GLN A 148 -42.78 -15.28 2.37
CA GLN A 148 -43.66 -16.44 2.55
C GLN A 148 -43.81 -16.79 4.04
N LEU A 149 -42.69 -16.98 4.75
CA LEU A 149 -42.69 -17.30 6.18
C LEU A 149 -43.33 -16.20 7.02
N LYS A 150 -43.22 -14.93 6.58
CA LYS A 150 -43.88 -13.80 7.22
C LYS A 150 -45.38 -13.85 7.03
N ALA A 151 -45.85 -14.18 5.82
CA ALA A 151 -47.27 -14.36 5.51
C ALA A 151 -47.91 -15.53 6.28
N GLU A 152 -47.13 -16.57 6.57
CA GLU A 152 -47.54 -17.70 7.43
C GLU A 152 -47.63 -17.32 8.93
N GLY A 153 -47.35 -16.04 9.27
CA GLY A 153 -47.50 -15.52 10.63
C GLY A 153 -46.26 -15.69 11.53
N LEU A 154 -45.12 -16.12 10.98
CA LEU A 154 -43.91 -16.29 11.79
C LEU A 154 -43.34 -14.92 12.22
N SER A 155 -42.81 -14.88 13.45
CA SER A 155 -42.04 -13.73 13.92
C SER A 155 -40.68 -13.63 13.24
N THR A 156 -40.14 -12.40 13.16
CA THR A 156 -38.80 -12.17 12.55
C THR A 156 -37.67 -12.98 13.20
N TYR A 157 -37.85 -13.35 14.48
CA TYR A 157 -36.93 -14.23 15.20
C TYR A 157 -36.98 -15.66 14.67
N LYS A 158 -38.21 -16.23 14.54
CA LYS A 158 -38.40 -17.60 14.02
C LYS A 158 -37.98 -17.72 12.56
N ILE A 159 -38.19 -16.67 11.73
CA ILE A 159 -37.74 -16.63 10.33
C ILE A 159 -36.21 -16.63 10.27
N ALA A 160 -35.54 -15.83 11.10
CA ALA A 160 -34.08 -15.76 11.17
C ALA A 160 -33.48 -17.12 11.55
N ASP A 161 -34.04 -17.80 12.52
CA ASP A 161 -33.64 -19.14 12.98
C ASP A 161 -33.83 -20.18 11.88
N ALA A 162 -35.03 -20.24 11.29
CA ALA A 162 -35.39 -21.20 10.24
C ALA A 162 -34.51 -21.05 8.97
N MET A 163 -34.03 -19.84 8.67
CA MET A 163 -33.21 -19.55 7.49
C MET A 163 -31.70 -19.46 7.79
N GLY A 164 -31.27 -19.64 9.04
CA GLY A 164 -29.87 -19.53 9.44
C GLY A 164 -29.25 -18.15 9.16
N VAL A 165 -30.06 -17.06 9.30
CA VAL A 165 -29.61 -15.71 9.02
C VAL A 165 -29.82 -14.78 10.23
N SER A 166 -29.19 -13.61 10.23
CA SER A 166 -29.39 -12.67 11.33
C SER A 166 -30.79 -12.06 11.31
N ARG A 167 -31.38 -11.80 12.49
CA ARG A 167 -32.67 -11.09 12.63
C ARG A 167 -32.67 -9.74 11.92
N MET A 168 -31.55 -9.03 11.93
CA MET A 168 -31.40 -7.74 11.24
C MET A 168 -31.49 -7.90 9.72
N SER A 169 -31.00 -9.02 9.16
CA SER A 169 -31.12 -9.30 7.72
C SER A 169 -32.60 -9.52 7.34
N VAL A 170 -33.35 -10.28 8.15
CA VAL A 170 -34.79 -10.50 7.94
C VAL A 170 -35.55 -9.16 8.02
N HIS A 171 -35.29 -8.36 9.05
CA HIS A 171 -35.94 -7.05 9.23
C HIS A 171 -35.66 -6.12 8.05
N ARG A 172 -34.43 -6.08 7.54
CA ARG A 172 -34.04 -5.27 6.38
C ARG A 172 -34.78 -5.71 5.12
N ILE A 173 -34.91 -7.02 4.89
CA ILE A 173 -35.63 -7.57 3.73
C ILE A 173 -37.10 -7.15 3.75
N LEU A 174 -37.76 -7.30 4.89
CA LEU A 174 -39.18 -6.95 5.05
C LEU A 174 -39.45 -5.46 4.92
N ASN A 175 -38.47 -4.59 5.26
CA ASN A 175 -38.66 -3.12 5.22
C ASN A 175 -38.14 -2.48 3.89
N THR A 176 -37.42 -3.22 3.03
CA THR A 176 -36.83 -2.64 1.79
C THR A 176 -37.86 -2.53 0.65
N GLU A 177 -39.02 -3.14 0.74
CA GLU A 177 -40.11 -3.07 -0.25
C GLU A 177 -41.16 -2.01 0.08
N SER A 178 -40.93 -1.20 1.13
CA SER A 178 -41.87 -0.13 1.55
C SER A 178 -41.41 1.28 1.11
N ALA A 179 -40.47 1.37 0.13
CA ALA A 179 -39.98 2.63 -0.42
C ALA A 179 -40.01 2.61 -1.95
#